data_41232ad67d4f315f4f9ef976a75c22b9
#
_entry.id   41232ad67d4f315f4f9ef976a75c22b9
#
_cell.length_a   1.000
_cell.length_b   1.000
_cell.length_c   1.000
_cell.angle_alpha   90.00
_cell.angle_beta   90.00
_cell.angle_gamma   90.00
#
_symmetry.space_group_name_H-M   'P 1'
#
loop_
_entity.id
_entity.type
_entity.pdbx_description
1 polymer ?
#
loop_
_entity_poly.entity_id
_entity_poly.type
_entity_poly.pdbx_seq_one_letter_code
_entity_poly.pdbx_strand_id
1 'polypeptide(L)'
;DYFTEEKSAAYPLLKQIADSLMCFPEISRHIDSILDKFGNIKDNASPELQQLRRKLLSVSSSVNGMMQREISRYKQNGMLDKDCTPSIRDGRLVIPVAPMHKRAVKGIVHDESATGKTFFIEPEEIVEANNQIRELEADIHKEIVRILIMTADIIRPHLDDLTVFYQTIGVFDFIRAKALFANEIDATMPQISQKPEIEWYNAVHPVLFMTLSKLGKNVVPLSIQLDNKNHILLISGPIAGGKSVCLKTVGVVQYMFQCGILPPVYSNSHFGIFDNIFIDIGDEQSIENELSTYSSHLSNMNHFMRHSNSKTLLLIDEFGGGTEPQIGGAIAQAILKKLNDSGSFGVITTHYQNLKNFANETDGIVNGAMLYDRNLMQPLFQLSIGTPGSSFAIEIARKIGVPSDVISYAEDIVGSDYINMDKYLLDIARDRRYWQNKRQDVRLQRKKLETLVEKYETDIQKLVVERREIIKEAKSEAKEILSHINASIENAIHEIKKVQAEKERTKEVRRQIDDLKKR
;
A
#
# COMPACT_ATOMS: atom_id res chain seq x y z
N ASP A 1 22.48 0.27 -3.54
CA ASP A 1 22.89 1.71 -3.43
C ASP A 1 21.88 2.61 -2.72
N TYR A 2 20.62 2.16 -2.52
CA TYR A 2 19.62 2.96 -1.78
C TYR A 2 19.90 3.01 -0.27
N PHE A 3 20.37 1.91 0.31
CA PHE A 3 20.65 1.80 1.74
C PHE A 3 22.04 2.33 2.10
N THR A 4 22.15 3.65 2.25
CA THR A 4 23.32 4.30 2.88
C THR A 4 23.39 3.93 4.36
N GLU A 5 24.48 4.23 5.06
CA GLU A 5 24.62 3.99 6.51
C GLU A 5 23.48 4.64 7.29
N GLU A 6 23.13 5.88 6.98
CA GLU A 6 22.06 6.64 7.60
C GLU A 6 20.68 5.97 7.39
N LYS A 7 20.36 5.57 6.15
CA LYS A 7 19.10 4.89 5.81
C LYS A 7 19.04 3.48 6.39
N SER A 8 20.17 2.79 6.47
CA SER A 8 20.25 1.47 7.09
C SER A 8 19.97 1.52 8.59
N ALA A 9 20.45 2.58 9.27
CA ALA A 9 20.14 2.81 10.67
C ALA A 9 18.67 3.23 10.89
N ALA A 10 18.10 4.02 9.98
CA ALA A 10 16.70 4.44 10.04
C ALA A 10 15.70 3.31 9.74
N TYR A 11 16.06 2.38 8.83
CA TYR A 11 15.17 1.30 8.37
C TYR A 11 15.83 -0.09 8.44
N PRO A 12 16.20 -0.58 9.64
CA PRO A 12 17.00 -1.81 9.79
C PRO A 12 16.28 -3.07 9.25
N LEU A 13 14.96 -3.19 9.42
CA LEU A 13 14.19 -4.33 8.93
C LEU A 13 14.12 -4.36 7.40
N LEU A 14 13.92 -3.22 6.75
CA LEU A 14 13.95 -3.13 5.29
C LEU A 14 15.35 -3.45 4.75
N LYS A 15 16.39 -3.00 5.44
CA LYS A 15 17.79 -3.35 5.11
C LYS A 15 18.03 -4.86 5.20
N GLN A 16 17.55 -5.51 6.25
CA GLN A 16 17.65 -6.95 6.42
C GLN A 16 16.98 -7.72 5.27
N ILE A 17 15.80 -7.29 4.83
CA ILE A 17 15.14 -7.88 3.65
C ILE A 17 15.95 -7.61 2.38
N ALA A 18 16.50 -6.41 2.22
CA ALA A 18 17.32 -6.04 1.05
C ALA A 18 18.63 -6.82 0.98
N ASP A 19 19.24 -7.18 2.11
CA ASP A 19 20.48 -7.94 2.18
C ASP A 19 20.34 -9.38 1.67
N SER A 20 19.11 -9.91 1.62
CA SER A 20 18.83 -11.21 0.99
C SER A 20 18.78 -11.16 -0.54
N LEU A 21 18.81 -9.96 -1.15
CA LEU A 21 18.75 -9.77 -2.60
C LEU A 21 20.13 -9.96 -3.23
N MET A 22 20.26 -10.96 -4.08
CA MET A 22 21.41 -11.12 -4.97
C MET A 22 21.13 -10.44 -6.30
N CYS A 23 22.08 -9.63 -6.78
CA CYS A 23 21.99 -8.96 -8.08
C CYS A 23 22.91 -9.66 -9.08
N PHE A 24 22.43 -9.86 -10.30
CA PHE A 24 23.15 -10.54 -11.40
C PHE A 24 23.38 -9.58 -12.56
N PRO A 25 24.23 -8.55 -12.42
CA PRO A 25 24.45 -7.57 -13.48
C PRO A 25 25.10 -8.18 -14.73
N GLU A 26 25.77 -9.33 -14.60
CA GLU A 26 26.38 -10.05 -15.72
C GLU A 26 25.30 -10.69 -16.59
N ILE A 27 24.28 -11.29 -16.00
CA ILE A 27 23.13 -11.86 -16.71
C ILE A 27 22.41 -10.76 -17.49
N SER A 28 22.13 -9.62 -16.85
CA SER A 28 21.46 -8.49 -17.50
C SER A 28 22.29 -7.96 -18.68
N ARG A 29 23.59 -7.77 -18.50
CA ARG A 29 24.50 -7.32 -19.57
C ARG A 29 24.56 -8.34 -20.72
N HIS A 30 24.56 -9.63 -20.41
CA HIS A 30 24.55 -10.68 -21.43
C HIS A 30 23.25 -10.65 -22.23
N ILE A 31 22.09 -10.57 -21.56
CA ILE A 31 20.78 -10.44 -22.22
C ILE A 31 20.72 -9.19 -23.09
N ASP A 32 21.17 -8.05 -22.55
CA ASP A 32 21.22 -6.79 -23.29
C ASP A 32 22.17 -6.82 -24.50
N SER A 33 23.18 -7.69 -24.50
CA SER A 33 24.04 -7.87 -25.66
C SER A 33 23.36 -8.63 -26.81
N ILE A 34 22.39 -9.50 -26.48
CA ILE A 34 21.70 -10.41 -27.42
C ILE A 34 20.36 -9.85 -27.90
N LEU A 35 19.55 -9.27 -26.97
CA LEU A 35 18.21 -8.77 -27.25
C LEU A 35 18.18 -7.26 -27.44
N ASP A 36 17.30 -6.81 -28.33
CA ASP A 36 16.92 -5.41 -28.44
C ASP A 36 15.81 -5.04 -27.43
N LYS A 37 15.43 -3.76 -27.39
CA LYS A 37 14.37 -3.26 -26.51
C LYS A 37 12.98 -3.80 -26.78
N PHE A 38 12.78 -4.51 -27.89
CA PHE A 38 11.52 -5.15 -28.27
C PHE A 38 11.54 -6.68 -28.04
N GLY A 39 12.67 -7.22 -27.55
CA GLY A 39 12.83 -8.66 -27.32
C GLY A 39 13.27 -9.44 -28.55
N ASN A 40 13.65 -8.79 -29.66
CA ASN A 40 14.18 -9.46 -30.82
C ASN A 40 15.69 -9.70 -30.69
N ILE A 41 16.18 -10.78 -31.28
CA ILE A 41 17.61 -11.07 -31.32
C ILE A 41 18.31 -10.11 -32.26
N LYS A 42 19.31 -9.40 -31.73
CA LYS A 42 20.13 -8.44 -32.48
C LYS A 42 20.90 -9.13 -33.61
N ASP A 43 21.13 -8.43 -34.72
CA ASP A 43 21.91 -8.94 -35.81
C ASP A 43 23.35 -9.31 -35.44
N ASN A 44 23.91 -8.62 -34.48
CA ASN A 44 25.25 -8.81 -33.94
C ASN A 44 25.30 -9.61 -32.64
N ALA A 45 24.23 -10.37 -32.32
CA ALA A 45 24.18 -11.24 -31.15
C ALA A 45 25.29 -12.31 -31.15
N SER A 46 25.69 -12.77 -32.35
CA SER A 46 26.92 -13.54 -32.59
C SER A 46 27.57 -13.15 -33.93
N PRO A 47 28.87 -13.32 -34.07
CA PRO A 47 29.56 -13.09 -35.35
C PRO A 47 29.00 -13.98 -36.48
N GLU A 48 28.62 -15.20 -36.16
CA GLU A 48 28.05 -16.18 -37.09
C GLU A 48 26.65 -15.73 -37.56
N LEU A 49 25.77 -15.33 -36.66
CA LEU A 49 24.45 -14.80 -37.00
C LEU A 49 24.56 -13.57 -37.90
N GLN A 50 25.49 -12.69 -37.61
CA GLN A 50 25.72 -11.50 -38.43
C GLN A 50 26.16 -11.84 -39.84
N GLN A 51 27.05 -12.84 -40.00
CA GLN A 51 27.49 -13.29 -41.32
C GLN A 51 26.35 -13.96 -42.10
N LEU A 52 25.56 -14.83 -41.44
CA LEU A 52 24.43 -15.50 -42.06
C LEU A 52 23.37 -14.49 -42.55
N ARG A 53 22.99 -13.51 -41.71
CA ARG A 53 22.03 -12.47 -42.10
C ARG A 53 22.55 -11.60 -43.25
N ARG A 54 23.83 -11.24 -43.25
CA ARG A 54 24.45 -10.51 -44.37
C ARG A 54 24.44 -11.33 -45.67
N LYS A 55 24.77 -12.63 -45.60
CA LYS A 55 24.69 -13.52 -46.73
C LYS A 55 23.26 -13.63 -47.25
N LEU A 56 22.28 -13.82 -46.38
CA LEU A 56 20.86 -13.88 -46.73
C LEU A 56 20.41 -12.60 -47.47
N LEU A 57 20.75 -11.43 -46.96
CA LEU A 57 20.45 -10.15 -47.61
C LEU A 57 21.09 -10.04 -48.99
N SER A 58 22.34 -10.48 -49.14
CA SER A 58 23.05 -10.46 -50.41
C SER A 58 22.41 -11.40 -51.43
N VAL A 59 22.10 -12.66 -51.04
CA VAL A 59 21.45 -13.64 -51.89
C VAL A 59 20.05 -13.18 -52.25
N SER A 60 19.25 -12.73 -51.31
CA SER A 60 17.88 -12.23 -51.54
C SER A 60 17.87 -11.03 -52.50
N SER A 61 18.82 -10.13 -52.39
CA SER A 61 18.99 -9.00 -53.32
C SER A 61 19.33 -9.51 -54.73
N SER A 62 20.23 -10.51 -54.85
CA SER A 62 20.61 -11.14 -56.12
C SER A 62 19.43 -11.83 -56.76
N VAL A 63 18.65 -12.61 -55.98
CA VAL A 63 17.45 -13.31 -56.46
C VAL A 63 16.41 -12.33 -57.00
N ASN A 64 16.15 -11.24 -56.28
CA ASN A 64 15.25 -10.19 -56.75
C ASN A 64 15.71 -9.62 -58.10
N GLY A 65 17.00 -9.37 -58.25
CA GLY A 65 17.59 -8.90 -59.53
C GLY A 65 17.47 -9.93 -60.67
N MET A 66 17.69 -11.24 -60.37
CA MET A 66 17.51 -12.30 -61.34
C MET A 66 16.03 -12.45 -61.71
N MET A 67 15.12 -12.46 -60.73
CA MET A 67 13.67 -12.52 -60.94
C MET A 67 13.15 -11.41 -61.86
N GLN A 68 13.59 -10.17 -61.63
CA GLN A 68 13.19 -9.06 -62.48
C GLN A 68 13.67 -9.20 -63.92
N ARG A 69 14.86 -9.75 -64.13
CA ARG A 69 15.38 -10.07 -65.49
C ARG A 69 14.55 -11.15 -66.16
N GLU A 70 14.22 -12.24 -65.47
CA GLU A 70 13.39 -13.30 -66.00
C GLU A 70 11.97 -12.84 -66.32
N ILE A 71 11.34 -12.06 -65.43
CA ILE A 71 10.03 -11.46 -65.69
C ILE A 71 10.08 -10.56 -66.92
N SER A 72 11.10 -9.73 -67.07
CA SER A 72 11.28 -8.86 -68.25
C SER A 72 11.42 -9.65 -69.52
N ARG A 73 12.20 -10.74 -69.50
CA ARG A 73 12.39 -11.66 -70.63
C ARG A 73 11.09 -12.35 -71.05
N TYR A 74 10.31 -12.86 -70.08
CA TYR A 74 9.04 -13.52 -70.36
C TYR A 74 7.94 -12.52 -70.81
N LYS A 75 7.95 -11.27 -70.30
CA LYS A 75 7.07 -10.18 -70.80
C LYS A 75 7.38 -9.82 -72.25
N GLN A 76 8.64 -9.68 -72.63
CA GLN A 76 9.05 -9.40 -74.01
C GLN A 76 8.62 -10.51 -75.00
N ASN A 77 8.59 -11.75 -74.52
CA ASN A 77 8.16 -12.90 -75.31
C ASN A 77 6.63 -13.13 -75.31
N GLY A 78 5.86 -12.17 -74.68
CA GLY A 78 4.38 -12.27 -74.61
C GLY A 78 3.84 -13.37 -73.72
N MET A 79 4.67 -13.95 -72.82
CA MET A 79 4.31 -15.10 -71.97
C MET A 79 3.79 -14.65 -70.61
N LEU A 80 3.98 -13.38 -70.23
CA LEU A 80 3.51 -12.79 -69.02
C LEU A 80 2.81 -11.47 -69.29
N ASP A 81 1.80 -11.16 -68.48
CA ASP A 81 1.10 -9.87 -68.49
C ASP A 81 2.03 -8.72 -68.13
N LYS A 82 1.75 -7.51 -68.69
CA LYS A 82 2.58 -6.32 -68.44
C LYS A 82 2.68 -5.97 -66.97
N ASP A 83 1.64 -6.22 -66.21
CA ASP A 83 1.54 -5.91 -64.76
C ASP A 83 1.97 -7.06 -63.84
N CYS A 84 2.53 -8.16 -64.43
CA CYS A 84 3.01 -9.29 -63.65
C CYS A 84 4.11 -8.86 -62.65
N THR A 85 3.89 -9.18 -61.38
CA THR A 85 4.86 -8.99 -60.28
C THR A 85 5.16 -10.37 -59.64
N PRO A 86 6.38 -10.58 -59.13
CA PRO A 86 6.70 -11.80 -58.41
C PRO A 86 5.87 -11.89 -57.13
N SER A 87 5.62 -13.11 -56.67
CA SER A 87 4.94 -13.40 -55.39
C SER A 87 5.74 -14.44 -54.61
N ILE A 88 5.46 -14.53 -53.30
CA ILE A 88 6.06 -15.57 -52.46
C ILE A 88 5.03 -16.68 -52.23
N ARG A 89 5.43 -17.93 -52.51
CA ARG A 89 4.66 -19.13 -52.19
C ARG A 89 5.58 -20.12 -51.48
N ASP A 90 5.13 -20.65 -50.36
CA ASP A 90 5.93 -21.57 -49.51
C ASP A 90 7.36 -21.09 -49.24
N GLY A 91 7.52 -19.75 -49.04
CA GLY A 91 8.83 -19.13 -48.81
C GLY A 91 9.71 -19.06 -50.07
N ARG A 92 9.19 -19.29 -51.26
CA ARG A 92 9.90 -19.18 -52.53
C ARG A 92 9.37 -18.04 -53.37
N LEU A 93 10.27 -17.35 -54.03
CA LEU A 93 9.92 -16.32 -55.01
C LEU A 93 9.49 -16.96 -56.31
N VAL A 94 8.26 -16.72 -56.74
CA VAL A 94 7.63 -17.36 -57.90
C VAL A 94 6.99 -16.34 -58.84
N ILE A 95 6.74 -16.74 -60.09
CA ILE A 95 6.06 -15.92 -61.08
C ILE A 95 4.65 -16.45 -61.31
N PRO A 96 3.59 -15.62 -61.27
CA PRO A 96 2.24 -16.00 -61.64
C PRO A 96 2.15 -16.12 -63.18
N VAL A 97 1.81 -17.32 -63.70
CA VAL A 97 1.77 -17.64 -65.11
C VAL A 97 0.39 -18.16 -65.50
N ALA A 98 -0.16 -17.68 -66.62
CA ALA A 98 -1.43 -18.20 -67.18
C ALA A 98 -1.31 -19.62 -67.64
N PRO A 99 -2.40 -20.46 -67.62
CA PRO A 99 -2.36 -21.88 -68.03
C PRO A 99 -1.79 -22.11 -69.40
N MET A 100 -2.08 -21.25 -70.39
CA MET A 100 -1.61 -21.31 -71.74
C MET A 100 -0.09 -21.21 -71.88
N HIS A 101 0.58 -20.55 -70.93
CA HIS A 101 2.03 -20.37 -70.98
C HIS A 101 2.79 -21.26 -70.00
N LYS A 102 2.08 -22.13 -69.22
CA LYS A 102 2.68 -23.05 -68.24
C LYS A 102 3.87 -23.84 -68.73
N ARG A 103 3.78 -24.34 -70.01
CA ARG A 103 4.85 -25.17 -70.66
C ARG A 103 5.97 -24.32 -71.25
N ALA A 104 5.72 -23.04 -71.45
CA ALA A 104 6.71 -22.15 -72.07
C ALA A 104 7.65 -21.50 -71.02
N VAL A 105 7.21 -21.39 -69.78
CA VAL A 105 8.05 -20.95 -68.65
C VAL A 105 8.73 -22.18 -68.05
N LYS A 106 10.04 -22.28 -68.22
CA LYS A 106 10.84 -23.34 -67.59
C LYS A 106 10.97 -23.10 -66.10
N GLY A 107 10.62 -24.14 -65.32
CA GLY A 107 10.71 -24.01 -63.85
C GLY A 107 9.84 -25.03 -63.11
N ILE A 108 9.80 -24.91 -61.79
CA ILE A 108 9.04 -25.79 -60.91
C ILE A 108 7.70 -25.09 -60.55
N VAL A 109 6.59 -25.82 -60.72
CA VAL A 109 5.26 -25.36 -60.29
C VAL A 109 5.09 -25.63 -58.79
N HIS A 110 4.93 -24.58 -57.99
CA HIS A 110 4.75 -24.72 -56.55
C HIS A 110 3.28 -24.65 -56.10
N ASP A 111 2.47 -23.87 -56.80
CA ASP A 111 1.09 -23.68 -56.40
C ASP A 111 0.19 -23.36 -57.61
N GLU A 112 -1.13 -23.55 -57.43
CA GLU A 112 -2.14 -23.21 -58.42
C GLU A 112 -3.23 -22.35 -57.73
N SER A 113 -3.71 -21.31 -58.40
CA SER A 113 -4.80 -20.51 -57.86
C SER A 113 -6.08 -21.36 -57.72
N ALA A 114 -6.90 -21.07 -56.69
CA ALA A 114 -8.15 -21.79 -56.41
C ALA A 114 -9.11 -21.87 -57.64
N THR A 115 -8.96 -21.00 -58.61
CA THR A 115 -9.75 -20.99 -59.86
C THR A 115 -9.08 -21.70 -61.04
N GLY A 116 -7.88 -22.25 -60.85
CA GLY A 116 -7.11 -22.88 -61.94
C GLY A 116 -6.58 -21.91 -63.01
N LYS A 117 -6.73 -20.63 -62.83
CA LYS A 117 -6.39 -19.60 -63.83
C LYS A 117 -4.96 -19.08 -63.75
N THR A 118 -4.20 -19.47 -62.73
CA THR A 118 -2.83 -19.00 -62.53
C THR A 118 -2.00 -20.09 -61.88
N PHE A 119 -0.84 -20.38 -62.45
CA PHE A 119 0.18 -21.27 -61.91
C PHE A 119 1.31 -20.43 -61.34
N PHE A 120 1.79 -20.78 -60.16
CA PHE A 120 2.94 -20.13 -59.54
C PHE A 120 4.20 -20.94 -59.82
N ILE A 121 5.03 -20.43 -60.72
CA ILE A 121 6.21 -21.13 -61.24
C ILE A 121 7.47 -20.47 -60.68
N GLU A 122 8.35 -21.26 -60.10
CA GLU A 122 9.73 -20.90 -59.79
C GLU A 122 10.59 -21.10 -61.04
N PRO A 123 11.14 -20.06 -61.65
CA PRO A 123 12.00 -20.19 -62.79
C PRO A 123 13.26 -21.03 -62.49
N GLU A 124 13.70 -21.83 -63.44
CA GLU A 124 14.84 -22.75 -63.30
C GLU A 124 16.11 -21.99 -62.84
N GLU A 125 16.32 -20.80 -63.36
CA GLU A 125 17.46 -19.93 -63.05
C GLU A 125 17.50 -19.44 -61.61
N ILE A 126 16.36 -19.55 -60.88
CA ILE A 126 16.19 -19.03 -59.52
C ILE A 126 16.14 -20.13 -58.47
N VAL A 127 15.88 -21.38 -58.87
CA VAL A 127 15.74 -22.54 -57.98
C VAL A 127 16.92 -22.68 -57.02
N GLU A 128 18.16 -22.61 -57.55
CA GLU A 128 19.37 -22.75 -56.74
C GLU A 128 19.47 -21.61 -55.68
N ALA A 129 19.17 -20.39 -56.08
CA ALA A 129 19.23 -19.24 -55.18
C ALA A 129 18.11 -19.25 -54.15
N ASN A 130 16.89 -19.68 -54.47
CA ASN A 130 15.82 -19.90 -53.50
C ASN A 130 16.15 -21.06 -52.52
N ASN A 131 16.81 -22.11 -52.96
CA ASN A 131 17.31 -23.17 -52.08
C ASN A 131 18.34 -22.61 -51.10
N GLN A 132 19.27 -21.80 -51.59
CA GLN A 132 20.29 -21.15 -50.76
C GLN A 132 19.68 -20.19 -49.72
N ILE A 133 18.60 -19.46 -50.07
CA ILE A 133 17.85 -18.65 -49.09
C ILE A 133 17.29 -19.53 -47.98
N ARG A 134 16.62 -20.65 -48.33
CA ARG A 134 16.07 -21.58 -47.34
C ARG A 134 17.14 -22.20 -46.44
N GLU A 135 18.26 -22.57 -46.99
CA GLU A 135 19.40 -23.08 -46.21
C GLU A 135 19.90 -22.04 -45.25
N LEU A 136 20.08 -20.78 -45.69
CA LEU A 136 20.50 -19.69 -44.85
C LEU A 136 19.47 -19.35 -43.75
N GLU A 137 18.17 -19.39 -44.04
CA GLU A 137 17.11 -19.20 -43.06
C GLU A 137 17.11 -20.32 -42.01
N ALA A 138 17.30 -21.59 -42.44
CA ALA A 138 17.43 -22.71 -41.52
C ALA A 138 18.68 -22.59 -40.63
N ASP A 139 19.80 -22.15 -41.18
CA ASP A 139 21.04 -21.96 -40.41
C ASP A 139 20.96 -20.77 -39.48
N ILE A 140 20.30 -19.67 -39.86
CA ILE A 140 19.96 -18.55 -38.96
C ILE A 140 19.11 -19.06 -37.80
N HIS A 141 18.09 -19.87 -38.07
CA HIS A 141 17.25 -20.43 -37.02
C HIS A 141 18.04 -21.32 -36.04
N LYS A 142 18.91 -22.21 -36.57
CA LYS A 142 19.79 -23.03 -35.72
C LYS A 142 20.71 -22.19 -34.85
N GLU A 143 21.31 -21.15 -35.43
CA GLU A 143 22.20 -20.25 -34.67
C GLU A 143 21.46 -19.46 -33.59
N ILE A 144 20.22 -18.99 -33.87
CA ILE A 144 19.36 -18.36 -32.87
C ILE A 144 19.08 -19.32 -31.72
N VAL A 145 18.70 -20.58 -32.03
CA VAL A 145 18.45 -21.59 -30.99
C VAL A 145 19.72 -21.85 -30.16
N ARG A 146 20.89 -21.90 -30.80
CA ARG A 146 22.18 -22.07 -30.12
C ARG A 146 22.46 -20.91 -29.13
N ILE A 147 22.24 -19.68 -29.59
CA ILE A 147 22.40 -18.47 -28.73
C ILE A 147 21.46 -18.54 -27.54
N LEU A 148 20.20 -18.90 -27.75
CA LEU A 148 19.20 -18.99 -26.67
C LEU A 148 19.54 -20.10 -25.68
N ILE A 149 20.02 -21.26 -26.13
CA ILE A 149 20.47 -22.36 -25.26
C ILE A 149 21.65 -21.89 -24.41
N MET A 150 22.67 -21.26 -25.02
CA MET A 150 23.81 -20.72 -24.27
C MET A 150 23.37 -19.70 -23.22
N THR A 151 22.43 -18.84 -23.55
CA THR A 151 21.88 -17.87 -22.62
C THR A 151 21.14 -18.56 -21.47
N ALA A 152 20.34 -19.57 -21.77
CA ALA A 152 19.65 -20.37 -20.76
C ALA A 152 20.64 -21.09 -19.83
N ASP A 153 21.75 -21.59 -20.36
CA ASP A 153 22.79 -22.26 -19.57
C ASP A 153 23.51 -21.32 -18.61
N ILE A 154 23.65 -20.03 -18.96
CA ILE A 154 24.18 -18.99 -18.08
C ILE A 154 23.18 -18.67 -16.94
N ILE A 155 21.88 -18.67 -17.23
CA ILE A 155 20.83 -18.35 -16.27
C ILE A 155 20.55 -19.52 -15.32
N ARG A 156 20.60 -20.75 -15.81
CA ARG A 156 20.19 -21.98 -15.10
C ARG A 156 20.84 -22.15 -13.71
N PRO A 157 22.14 -21.89 -13.50
CA PRO A 157 22.76 -21.98 -12.17
C PRO A 157 22.17 -21.02 -11.13
N HIS A 158 21.53 -19.94 -11.58
CA HIS A 158 21.00 -18.86 -10.72
C HIS A 158 19.49 -18.90 -10.57
N LEU A 159 18.81 -19.98 -11.01
CA LEU A 159 17.33 -20.05 -11.01
C LEU A 159 16.75 -19.93 -9.60
N ASP A 160 17.35 -20.60 -8.61
CA ASP A 160 16.87 -20.56 -7.24
C ASP A 160 17.04 -19.14 -6.65
N ASP A 161 18.19 -18.52 -6.86
CA ASP A 161 18.47 -17.15 -6.41
C ASP A 161 17.55 -16.13 -7.10
N LEU A 162 17.29 -16.29 -8.40
CA LEU A 162 16.36 -15.44 -9.15
C LEU A 162 14.92 -15.61 -8.65
N THR A 163 14.55 -16.82 -8.26
CA THR A 163 13.22 -17.09 -7.68
C THR A 163 13.09 -16.39 -6.32
N VAL A 164 14.09 -16.48 -5.45
CA VAL A 164 14.15 -15.78 -4.17
C VAL A 164 14.13 -14.26 -4.39
N PHE A 165 14.90 -13.76 -5.36
CA PHE A 165 14.92 -12.35 -5.73
C PHE A 165 13.53 -11.86 -6.15
N TYR A 166 12.83 -12.59 -7.02
CA TYR A 166 11.48 -12.25 -7.46
C TYR A 166 10.47 -12.22 -6.30
N GLN A 167 10.51 -13.22 -5.42
CA GLN A 167 9.66 -13.29 -4.23
C GLN A 167 9.94 -12.11 -3.29
N THR A 168 11.22 -11.78 -3.06
CA THR A 168 11.61 -10.67 -2.18
C THR A 168 11.17 -9.32 -2.74
N ILE A 169 11.27 -9.11 -4.05
CA ILE A 169 10.72 -7.89 -4.68
C ILE A 169 9.20 -7.82 -4.48
N GLY A 170 8.50 -8.95 -4.59
CA GLY A 170 7.06 -9.02 -4.31
C GLY A 170 6.74 -8.59 -2.86
N VAL A 171 7.56 -8.98 -1.89
CA VAL A 171 7.43 -8.52 -0.49
C VAL A 171 7.64 -7.01 -0.38
N PHE A 172 8.66 -6.46 -1.03
CA PHE A 172 8.88 -5.01 -1.05
C PHE A 172 7.72 -4.24 -1.69
N ASP A 173 7.21 -4.72 -2.80
CA ASP A 173 6.07 -4.07 -3.48
C ASP A 173 4.81 -4.13 -2.61
N PHE A 174 4.57 -5.24 -1.93
CA PHE A 174 3.47 -5.39 -0.98
C PHE A 174 3.62 -4.45 0.23
N ILE A 175 4.82 -4.32 0.81
CA ILE A 175 5.09 -3.35 1.89
C ILE A 175 4.84 -1.92 1.39
N ARG A 176 5.32 -1.60 0.19
CA ARG A 176 5.08 -0.30 -0.45
C ARG A 176 3.60 -0.02 -0.67
N ALA A 177 2.85 -0.98 -1.18
CA ALA A 177 1.41 -0.85 -1.40
C ALA A 177 0.66 -0.57 -0.08
N LYS A 178 0.99 -1.30 0.99
CA LYS A 178 0.43 -1.05 2.33
C LYS A 178 0.78 0.33 2.85
N ALA A 179 2.01 0.80 2.65
CA ALA A 179 2.44 2.13 3.08
C ALA A 179 1.73 3.26 2.30
N LEU A 180 1.54 3.10 0.98
CA LEU A 180 0.79 4.06 0.17
C LEU A 180 -0.68 4.13 0.61
N PHE A 181 -1.30 2.98 0.84
CA PHE A 181 -2.67 2.90 1.34
C PHE A 181 -2.81 3.53 2.74
N ALA A 182 -1.86 3.27 3.64
CA ALA A 182 -1.83 3.89 4.96
C ALA A 182 -1.78 5.43 4.89
N ASN A 183 -0.99 5.99 3.97
CA ASN A 183 -0.94 7.43 3.75
C ASN A 183 -2.26 7.98 3.17
N GLU A 184 -2.92 7.23 2.30
CA GLU A 184 -4.20 7.65 1.69
C GLU A 184 -5.34 7.75 2.72
N ILE A 185 -5.31 6.90 3.76
CA ILE A 185 -6.35 6.85 4.80
C ILE A 185 -5.93 7.50 6.14
N ASP A 186 -4.83 8.24 6.18
CA ASP A 186 -4.26 8.84 7.39
C ASP A 186 -4.05 7.82 8.53
N ALA A 187 -3.61 6.60 8.18
CA ALA A 187 -3.37 5.52 9.12
C ALA A 187 -2.14 5.78 9.99
N THR A 188 -2.17 5.26 11.21
CA THR A 188 -1.05 5.34 12.15
C THR A 188 -0.70 3.98 12.71
N MET A 189 0.51 3.83 13.25
CA MET A 189 0.90 2.63 13.98
C MET A 189 0.31 2.68 15.39
N PRO A 190 -0.64 1.79 15.74
CA PRO A 190 -1.20 1.70 17.09
C PRO A 190 -0.27 0.90 18.02
N GLN A 191 -0.61 0.87 19.30
CA GLN A 191 0.05 0.01 20.28
C GLN A 191 -0.54 -1.40 20.23
N ILE A 192 0.32 -2.41 20.22
CA ILE A 192 -0.09 -3.82 20.21
C ILE A 192 -0.17 -4.33 21.64
N SER A 193 -1.34 -4.85 22.02
CA SER A 193 -1.54 -5.50 23.31
C SER A 193 -1.37 -7.02 23.19
N GLN A 194 -0.79 -7.64 24.22
CA GLN A 194 -0.71 -9.09 24.30
C GLN A 194 -2.04 -9.75 24.75
N LYS A 195 -2.97 -8.94 25.28
CA LYS A 195 -4.30 -9.40 25.71
C LYS A 195 -5.35 -8.99 24.69
N PRO A 196 -6.41 -9.77 24.51
CA PRO A 196 -7.57 -9.33 23.75
C PRO A 196 -8.16 -8.07 24.39
N GLU A 197 -8.13 -6.96 23.67
CA GLU A 197 -8.74 -5.69 24.07
C GLU A 197 -8.92 -4.79 22.86
N ILE A 198 -9.84 -3.87 22.97
CA ILE A 198 -10.08 -2.80 22.01
C ILE A 198 -10.10 -1.48 22.79
N GLU A 199 -9.10 -0.64 22.60
CA GLU A 199 -9.11 0.72 23.13
C GLU A 199 -8.70 1.67 22.01
N TRP A 200 -9.69 2.07 21.21
CA TRP A 200 -9.43 2.88 20.03
C TRP A 200 -9.88 4.31 20.21
N TYR A 201 -9.05 5.20 19.75
CA TYR A 201 -9.32 6.62 19.70
C TYR A 201 -9.36 7.08 18.24
N ASN A 202 -10.47 7.71 17.88
CA ASN A 202 -10.67 8.33 16.57
C ASN A 202 -10.54 7.34 15.40
N ALA A 203 -11.08 6.12 15.55
CA ALA A 203 -11.11 5.14 14.48
C ALA A 203 -12.05 5.58 13.36
N VAL A 204 -11.59 5.49 12.11
CA VAL A 204 -12.36 5.91 10.94
C VAL A 204 -12.58 4.71 10.02
N HIS A 205 -13.79 4.59 9.46
CA HIS A 205 -14.06 3.56 8.45
C HIS A 205 -13.33 3.90 7.14
N PRO A 206 -12.35 3.09 6.68
CA PRO A 206 -11.46 3.48 5.57
C PRO A 206 -12.21 3.76 4.26
N VAL A 207 -13.15 2.88 3.88
CA VAL A 207 -13.93 3.07 2.64
C VAL A 207 -14.81 4.31 2.73
N LEU A 208 -15.42 4.57 3.90
CA LEU A 208 -16.25 5.76 4.11
C LEU A 208 -15.39 7.03 4.07
N PHE A 209 -14.19 7.00 4.65
CA PHE A 209 -13.22 8.09 4.57
C PHE A 209 -12.87 8.43 3.13
N MET A 210 -12.44 7.44 2.34
CA MET A 210 -12.09 7.64 0.93
C MET A 210 -13.26 8.18 0.09
N THR A 211 -14.48 7.71 0.39
CA THR A 211 -15.67 8.15 -0.35
C THR A 211 -16.08 9.58 0.01
N LEU A 212 -16.15 9.90 1.30
CA LEU A 212 -16.57 11.22 1.78
C LEU A 212 -15.52 12.30 1.55
N SER A 213 -14.23 11.98 1.65
CA SER A 213 -13.14 12.92 1.34
C SER A 213 -13.19 13.39 -0.10
N LYS A 214 -13.55 12.54 -1.06
CA LYS A 214 -13.78 12.93 -2.47
C LYS A 214 -14.95 13.91 -2.63
N LEU A 215 -15.90 13.89 -1.69
CA LEU A 215 -17.06 14.79 -1.66
C LEU A 215 -16.82 16.03 -0.77
N GLY A 216 -15.62 16.21 -0.22
CA GLY A 216 -15.29 17.29 0.71
C GLY A 216 -16.03 17.21 2.05
N LYS A 217 -16.48 16.00 2.45
CA LYS A 217 -17.17 15.75 3.71
C LYS A 217 -16.29 15.00 4.69
N ASN A 218 -16.43 15.28 5.98
CA ASN A 218 -15.71 14.59 7.03
C ASN A 218 -16.49 13.37 7.53
N VAL A 219 -15.75 12.31 7.89
CA VAL A 219 -16.29 11.15 8.61
C VAL A 219 -16.30 11.46 10.10
N VAL A 220 -17.38 11.08 10.80
CA VAL A 220 -17.41 11.11 12.24
C VAL A 220 -16.63 9.92 12.78
N PRO A 221 -15.55 10.14 13.55
CA PRO A 221 -14.72 9.04 14.03
C PRO A 221 -15.37 8.29 15.20
N LEU A 222 -14.97 7.03 15.35
CA LEU A 222 -15.37 6.14 16.42
C LEU A 222 -14.29 6.07 17.50
N SER A 223 -14.70 6.28 18.79
CA SER A 223 -13.88 5.88 19.93
C SER A 223 -14.61 4.79 20.71
N ILE A 224 -13.90 3.68 20.98
CA ILE A 224 -14.50 2.48 21.58
C ILE A 224 -13.51 1.84 22.56
N GLN A 225 -14.04 1.34 23.68
CA GLN A 225 -13.24 0.62 24.67
C GLN A 225 -13.95 -0.67 25.07
N LEU A 226 -13.25 -1.80 24.88
CA LEU A 226 -13.63 -3.13 25.36
C LEU A 226 -12.44 -3.77 26.05
N ASP A 227 -12.64 -4.25 27.26
CA ASP A 227 -11.63 -4.88 28.07
C ASP A 227 -12.23 -6.12 28.80
N ASN A 228 -11.45 -6.78 29.63
CA ASN A 228 -11.94 -7.96 30.38
C ASN A 228 -13.11 -7.65 31.33
N LYS A 229 -13.31 -6.40 31.71
CA LYS A 229 -14.41 -5.99 32.60
C LYS A 229 -15.69 -5.73 31.80
N ASN A 230 -15.57 -5.12 30.63
CA ASN A 230 -16.66 -4.79 29.73
C ASN A 230 -16.28 -5.28 28.33
N HIS A 231 -16.52 -6.56 28.07
CA HIS A 231 -16.06 -7.19 26.82
C HIS A 231 -17.14 -7.24 25.72
N ILE A 232 -18.42 -6.98 26.07
CA ILE A 232 -19.51 -6.87 25.10
C ILE A 232 -20.10 -5.44 25.15
N LEU A 233 -20.14 -4.77 24.00
CA LEU A 233 -20.84 -3.51 23.80
C LEU A 233 -22.17 -3.73 23.09
N LEU A 234 -23.27 -3.43 23.76
CA LEU A 234 -24.62 -3.50 23.21
C LEU A 234 -25.06 -2.12 22.71
N ILE A 235 -25.06 -1.91 21.40
CA ILE A 235 -25.37 -0.60 20.80
C ILE A 235 -26.86 -0.49 20.48
N SER A 236 -27.47 0.59 20.94
CA SER A 236 -28.87 0.93 20.62
C SER A 236 -28.98 2.36 20.12
N GLY A 237 -30.12 2.74 19.58
CA GLY A 237 -30.35 4.08 19.02
C GLY A 237 -31.23 4.07 17.77
N PRO A 238 -31.46 5.20 17.11
CA PRO A 238 -32.32 5.32 15.94
C PRO A 238 -31.84 4.46 14.77
N ILE A 239 -32.75 4.05 13.87
CA ILE A 239 -32.46 3.19 12.71
C ILE A 239 -31.38 3.84 11.82
N ALA A 240 -31.49 5.13 11.52
CA ALA A 240 -30.50 5.87 10.71
C ALA A 240 -29.31 6.43 11.55
N GLY A 241 -29.12 5.99 12.80
CA GLY A 241 -28.12 6.54 13.73
C GLY A 241 -26.67 6.13 13.48
N GLY A 242 -26.42 5.21 12.55
CA GLY A 242 -25.07 4.72 12.22
C GLY A 242 -24.61 3.50 13.00
N LYS A 243 -25.51 2.73 13.63
CA LYS A 243 -25.20 1.49 14.38
C LYS A 243 -24.42 0.49 13.53
N SER A 244 -24.95 0.12 12.37
CA SER A 244 -24.31 -0.84 11.46
C SER A 244 -22.99 -0.32 10.89
N VAL A 245 -22.85 0.99 10.68
CA VAL A 245 -21.58 1.62 10.28
C VAL A 245 -20.54 1.51 11.40
N CYS A 246 -20.95 1.76 12.64
CA CYS A 246 -20.09 1.58 13.82
C CYS A 246 -19.58 0.13 13.90
N LEU A 247 -20.49 -0.85 13.78
CA LEU A 247 -20.18 -2.28 13.80
C LEU A 247 -19.21 -2.67 12.68
N LYS A 248 -19.50 -2.23 11.43
CA LYS A 248 -18.64 -2.46 10.27
C LYS A 248 -17.27 -1.80 10.44
N THR A 249 -17.21 -0.62 11.06
CA THR A 249 -15.93 0.06 11.37
C THR A 249 -15.08 -0.81 12.28
N VAL A 250 -15.66 -1.36 13.35
CA VAL A 250 -14.94 -2.26 14.27
C VAL A 250 -14.40 -3.47 13.51
N GLY A 251 -15.23 -4.12 12.69
CA GLY A 251 -14.83 -5.30 11.93
C GLY A 251 -13.69 -5.01 10.96
N VAL A 252 -13.83 -3.99 10.13
CA VAL A 252 -12.83 -3.65 9.10
C VAL A 252 -11.51 -3.21 9.73
N VAL A 253 -11.55 -2.32 10.73
CA VAL A 253 -10.36 -1.78 11.38
C VAL A 253 -9.58 -2.87 12.12
N GLN A 254 -10.28 -3.77 12.86
CA GLN A 254 -9.64 -4.90 13.52
C GLN A 254 -9.04 -5.89 12.52
N TYR A 255 -9.78 -6.20 11.47
CA TYR A 255 -9.32 -7.14 10.45
C TYR A 255 -8.10 -6.60 9.68
N MET A 256 -8.13 -5.33 9.29
CA MET A 256 -6.98 -4.65 8.67
C MET A 256 -5.73 -4.78 9.54
N PHE A 257 -5.87 -4.45 10.84
CA PHE A 257 -4.75 -4.55 11.78
C PHE A 257 -4.18 -5.97 11.84
N GLN A 258 -5.03 -6.99 11.96
CA GLN A 258 -4.59 -8.40 12.01
C GLN A 258 -3.99 -8.90 10.68
N CYS A 259 -4.35 -8.28 9.54
CA CYS A 259 -3.69 -8.49 8.26
C CYS A 259 -2.36 -7.71 8.10
N GLY A 260 -1.92 -6.99 9.13
CA GLY A 260 -0.72 -6.16 9.09
C GLY A 260 -0.85 -4.93 8.19
N ILE A 261 -2.07 -4.40 8.07
CA ILE A 261 -2.37 -3.12 7.40
C ILE A 261 -2.63 -2.10 8.49
N LEU A 262 -1.96 -0.95 8.42
CA LEU A 262 -2.12 0.11 9.41
C LEU A 262 -3.55 0.66 9.40
N PRO A 263 -4.22 0.74 10.56
CA PRO A 263 -5.58 1.24 10.65
C PRO A 263 -5.61 2.78 10.81
N PRO A 264 -6.68 3.45 10.33
CA PRO A 264 -6.88 4.89 10.51
C PRO A 264 -7.41 5.19 11.92
N VAL A 265 -6.49 5.24 12.88
CA VAL A 265 -6.74 5.51 14.30
C VAL A 265 -5.68 6.44 14.86
N TYR A 266 -5.86 6.97 16.07
CA TYR A 266 -4.76 7.67 16.75
C TYR A 266 -3.71 6.68 17.26
N SER A 267 -2.43 7.08 17.23
CA SER A 267 -1.27 6.25 17.62
C SER A 267 -1.27 5.75 19.08
N ASN A 268 -2.07 6.38 19.95
CA ASN A 268 -2.27 5.94 21.33
C ASN A 268 -3.41 4.91 21.49
N SER A 269 -3.96 4.39 20.39
CA SER A 269 -4.92 3.31 20.41
C SER A 269 -4.25 1.97 20.69
N HIS A 270 -4.92 1.09 21.47
CA HIS A 270 -4.43 -0.24 21.79
C HIS A 270 -5.25 -1.29 21.07
N PHE A 271 -4.56 -2.24 20.44
CA PHE A 271 -5.16 -3.35 19.69
C PHE A 271 -4.73 -4.68 20.27
N GLY A 272 -5.70 -5.46 20.74
CA GLY A 272 -5.51 -6.87 21.03
C GLY A 272 -5.63 -7.73 19.77
N ILE A 273 -5.10 -8.95 19.85
CA ILE A 273 -5.22 -9.97 18.80
C ILE A 273 -6.34 -10.93 19.17
N PHE A 274 -7.26 -11.17 18.24
CA PHE A 274 -8.33 -12.13 18.36
C PHE A 274 -8.05 -13.34 17.48
N ASP A 275 -8.26 -14.54 18.04
CA ASP A 275 -8.06 -15.79 17.29
C ASP A 275 -9.19 -16.00 16.27
N ASN A 276 -10.41 -15.53 16.59
CA ASN A 276 -11.60 -15.63 15.74
C ASN A 276 -12.34 -14.29 15.67
N ILE A 277 -12.85 -13.96 14.49
CA ILE A 277 -13.77 -12.85 14.27
C ILE A 277 -15.02 -13.43 13.62
N PHE A 278 -16.13 -13.46 14.37
CA PHE A 278 -17.41 -13.96 13.88
C PHE A 278 -18.33 -12.79 13.53
N ILE A 279 -18.94 -12.86 12.36
CA ILE A 279 -19.70 -11.76 11.77
C ILE A 279 -21.09 -12.25 11.40
N ASP A 280 -22.12 -11.52 11.85
CA ASP A 280 -23.52 -11.69 11.49
C ASP A 280 -24.09 -10.29 11.18
N ILE A 281 -23.87 -9.82 9.94
CA ILE A 281 -24.19 -8.46 9.48
C ILE A 281 -24.91 -8.53 8.14
N GLY A 282 -26.10 -7.98 8.08
CA GLY A 282 -26.90 -7.84 6.87
C GLY A 282 -27.99 -8.89 6.75
N ASP A 283 -28.94 -8.60 5.85
CA ASP A 283 -30.01 -9.53 5.48
C ASP A 283 -29.47 -10.50 4.42
N GLU A 284 -29.25 -11.75 4.79
CA GLU A 284 -28.98 -12.82 3.81
C GLU A 284 -30.27 -13.14 3.02
N GLN A 285 -30.71 -12.20 2.18
CA GLN A 285 -31.76 -12.42 1.18
C GLN A 285 -31.17 -13.07 -0.06
N SER A 286 -30.55 -14.24 0.07
CA SER A 286 -30.22 -15.01 -1.12
C SER A 286 -31.45 -15.82 -1.54
N ILE A 287 -31.88 -15.61 -2.78
CA ILE A 287 -33.00 -16.37 -3.42
C ILE A 287 -32.71 -17.88 -3.43
N GLU A 288 -31.47 -18.28 -3.21
CA GLU A 288 -30.99 -19.67 -3.22
C GLU A 288 -31.11 -20.39 -1.87
N ASN A 289 -31.25 -19.65 -0.75
CA ASN A 289 -31.45 -20.25 0.58
C ASN A 289 -32.89 -20.14 1.02
N GLU A 290 -33.60 -21.29 1.09
CA GLU A 290 -34.99 -21.44 1.57
C GLU A 290 -35.17 -21.11 3.07
N LEU A 291 -34.06 -20.80 3.79
CA LEU A 291 -34.12 -20.43 5.21
C LEU A 291 -34.57 -18.98 5.35
N SER A 292 -35.54 -18.74 6.23
CA SER A 292 -35.89 -17.36 6.60
C SER A 292 -34.70 -16.66 7.26
N THR A 293 -34.61 -15.34 7.12
CA THR A 293 -33.56 -14.49 7.73
C THR A 293 -33.31 -14.83 9.21
N TYR A 294 -34.41 -15.10 9.97
CA TYR A 294 -34.31 -15.49 11.36
C TYR A 294 -33.63 -16.86 11.59
N SER A 295 -33.89 -17.84 10.73
CA SER A 295 -33.27 -19.16 10.84
C SER A 295 -31.78 -19.11 10.54
N SER A 296 -31.36 -18.29 9.58
CA SER A 296 -29.95 -18.05 9.26
C SER A 296 -29.22 -17.40 10.43
N HIS A 297 -29.80 -16.35 11.02
CA HIS A 297 -29.25 -15.72 12.23
C HIS A 297 -29.12 -16.73 13.40
N LEU A 298 -30.14 -17.56 13.66
CA LEU A 298 -30.07 -18.59 14.70
C LEU A 298 -29.00 -19.65 14.42
N SER A 299 -28.79 -20.02 13.15
CA SER A 299 -27.72 -20.94 12.75
C SER A 299 -26.34 -20.34 13.05
N ASN A 300 -26.14 -19.07 12.70
CA ASN A 300 -24.91 -18.34 13.01
C ASN A 300 -24.71 -18.25 14.54
N MET A 301 -25.74 -17.91 15.30
CA MET A 301 -25.64 -17.84 16.76
C MET A 301 -25.31 -19.22 17.39
N ASN A 302 -25.86 -20.31 16.87
CA ASN A 302 -25.51 -21.66 17.32
C ASN A 302 -24.03 -21.97 17.05
N HIS A 303 -23.51 -21.56 15.87
CA HIS A 303 -22.10 -21.70 15.56
C HIS A 303 -21.22 -20.85 16.51
N PHE A 304 -21.60 -19.60 16.75
CA PHE A 304 -20.87 -18.69 17.65
C PHE A 304 -20.82 -19.25 19.08
N MET A 305 -21.96 -19.67 19.64
CA MET A 305 -22.01 -20.26 21.00
C MET A 305 -21.13 -21.50 21.16
N ARG A 306 -20.92 -22.28 20.09
CA ARG A 306 -20.11 -23.50 20.15
C ARG A 306 -18.62 -23.23 20.03
N HIS A 307 -18.20 -22.16 19.32
CA HIS A 307 -16.81 -21.93 18.95
C HIS A 307 -16.21 -20.66 19.57
N SER A 308 -17.00 -19.87 20.30
CA SER A 308 -16.49 -18.66 20.95
C SER A 308 -15.70 -18.95 22.22
N ASN A 309 -14.71 -18.14 22.46
CA ASN A 309 -13.88 -18.13 23.65
C ASN A 309 -13.45 -16.69 23.99
N SER A 310 -12.67 -16.51 25.03
CA SER A 310 -12.19 -15.20 25.48
C SER A 310 -11.28 -14.45 24.48
N LYS A 311 -10.91 -15.07 23.35
CA LYS A 311 -10.17 -14.47 22.25
C LYS A 311 -11.00 -14.37 20.96
N THR A 312 -12.30 -14.40 21.08
CA THR A 312 -13.23 -14.27 19.95
C THR A 312 -13.85 -12.88 19.95
N LEU A 313 -13.87 -12.22 18.79
CA LEU A 313 -14.61 -10.97 18.55
C LEU A 313 -15.90 -11.27 17.80
N LEU A 314 -17.03 -10.88 18.34
CA LEU A 314 -18.37 -11.06 17.79
C LEU A 314 -18.86 -9.72 17.21
N LEU A 315 -19.38 -9.74 15.99
CA LEU A 315 -19.98 -8.58 15.33
C LEU A 315 -21.38 -8.96 14.86
N ILE A 316 -22.41 -8.55 15.61
CA ILE A 316 -23.78 -8.97 15.36
C ILE A 316 -24.66 -7.74 15.16
N ASP A 317 -25.31 -7.63 14.00
CA ASP A 317 -26.25 -6.56 13.69
C ASP A 317 -27.70 -7.03 13.94
N GLU A 318 -28.57 -6.11 14.38
CA GLU A 318 -30.01 -6.31 14.62
C GLU A 318 -30.37 -7.56 15.46
N PHE A 319 -29.59 -7.79 16.49
CA PHE A 319 -29.66 -8.99 17.31
C PHE A 319 -31.05 -9.23 17.90
N GLY A 320 -31.60 -10.39 17.60
CA GLY A 320 -32.95 -10.84 17.98
C GLY A 320 -34.05 -10.49 16.98
N GLY A 321 -33.73 -9.79 15.89
CA GLY A 321 -34.68 -9.41 14.84
C GLY A 321 -35.20 -10.58 14.02
N GLY A 322 -36.24 -10.33 13.19
CA GLY A 322 -36.78 -11.31 12.23
C GLY A 322 -37.84 -12.25 12.73
N THR A 323 -38.31 -12.10 13.99
CA THR A 323 -39.39 -12.91 14.56
C THR A 323 -40.28 -12.11 15.51
N GLU A 324 -41.24 -12.76 16.15
CA GLU A 324 -42.12 -12.16 17.16
C GLU A 324 -41.29 -11.54 18.30
N PRO A 325 -41.51 -10.25 18.64
CA PRO A 325 -40.64 -9.49 19.52
C PRO A 325 -40.38 -10.07 20.91
N GLN A 326 -41.38 -10.67 21.54
CA GLN A 326 -41.24 -11.22 22.90
C GLN A 326 -40.39 -12.49 22.90
N ILE A 327 -40.64 -13.41 21.97
CA ILE A 327 -39.90 -14.66 21.84
C ILE A 327 -38.48 -14.40 21.33
N GLY A 328 -38.35 -13.58 20.28
CA GLY A 328 -37.06 -13.19 19.73
C GLY A 328 -36.16 -12.52 20.76
N GLY A 329 -36.72 -11.57 21.52
CA GLY A 329 -36.00 -10.91 22.60
C GLY A 329 -35.56 -11.83 23.73
N ALA A 330 -36.41 -12.81 24.12
CA ALA A 330 -36.06 -13.79 25.17
C ALA A 330 -34.95 -14.75 24.72
N ILE A 331 -35.01 -15.24 23.47
CA ILE A 331 -34.00 -16.11 22.89
C ILE A 331 -32.65 -15.33 22.75
N ALA A 332 -32.72 -14.12 22.25
CA ALA A 332 -31.53 -13.25 22.13
C ALA A 332 -30.88 -13.00 23.50
N GLN A 333 -31.67 -12.76 24.56
CA GLN A 333 -31.13 -12.58 25.90
C GLN A 333 -30.44 -13.85 26.43
N ALA A 334 -31.00 -15.01 26.19
CA ALA A 334 -30.39 -16.29 26.58
C ALA A 334 -29.08 -16.55 25.84
N ILE A 335 -29.03 -16.26 24.53
CA ILE A 335 -27.83 -16.35 23.72
C ILE A 335 -26.77 -15.34 24.21
N LEU A 336 -27.15 -14.08 24.44
CA LEU A 336 -26.24 -13.03 24.93
C LEU A 336 -25.60 -13.42 26.26
N LYS A 337 -26.42 -14.00 27.19
CA LYS A 337 -25.89 -14.53 28.44
C LYS A 337 -24.83 -15.61 28.18
N LYS A 338 -25.12 -16.58 27.31
CA LYS A 338 -24.18 -17.66 26.98
C LYS A 338 -22.87 -17.16 26.38
N LEU A 339 -22.93 -16.16 25.48
CA LEU A 339 -21.77 -15.53 24.89
C LEU A 339 -20.95 -14.69 25.91
N ASN A 340 -21.64 -14.02 26.82
CA ASN A 340 -21.01 -13.32 27.95
C ASN A 340 -20.28 -14.28 28.88
N ASP A 341 -20.92 -15.41 29.25
CA ASP A 341 -20.33 -16.44 30.11
C ASP A 341 -19.08 -17.09 29.49
N SER A 342 -18.94 -17.08 28.16
CA SER A 342 -17.72 -17.54 27.46
C SER A 342 -16.57 -16.54 27.49
N GLY A 343 -16.81 -15.31 27.97
CA GLY A 343 -15.84 -14.23 27.99
C GLY A 343 -15.53 -13.64 26.61
N SER A 344 -16.36 -13.88 25.60
CA SER A 344 -16.16 -13.40 24.24
C SER A 344 -16.31 -11.89 24.17
N PHE A 345 -15.43 -11.24 23.40
CA PHE A 345 -15.58 -9.84 23.07
C PHE A 345 -16.65 -9.67 21.98
N GLY A 346 -17.39 -8.56 22.03
CA GLY A 346 -18.44 -8.36 21.04
C GLY A 346 -18.91 -6.91 20.91
N VAL A 347 -19.33 -6.57 19.70
CA VAL A 347 -20.12 -5.38 19.41
C VAL A 347 -21.42 -5.86 18.79
N ILE A 348 -22.52 -5.57 19.44
CA ILE A 348 -23.84 -6.11 19.11
C ILE A 348 -24.82 -4.94 19.00
N THR A 349 -25.58 -4.86 17.92
CA THR A 349 -26.64 -3.85 17.81
C THR A 349 -28.01 -4.48 18.09
N THR A 350 -28.90 -3.73 18.71
CA THR A 350 -30.26 -4.19 19.00
C THR A 350 -31.26 -3.06 19.12
N HIS A 351 -32.53 -3.40 18.91
CA HIS A 351 -33.69 -2.56 19.20
C HIS A 351 -34.46 -3.02 20.44
N TYR A 352 -34.14 -4.20 21.00
CA TYR A 352 -34.89 -4.82 22.07
C TYR A 352 -34.58 -4.22 23.44
N GLN A 353 -35.64 -3.79 24.16
CA GLN A 353 -35.51 -3.15 25.47
C GLN A 353 -35.06 -4.13 26.57
N ASN A 354 -35.51 -5.40 26.53
CA ASN A 354 -35.07 -6.42 27.47
C ASN A 354 -33.57 -6.65 27.44
N LEU A 355 -32.92 -6.59 26.26
CA LEU A 355 -31.46 -6.71 26.13
C LEU A 355 -30.74 -5.51 26.74
N LYS A 356 -31.26 -4.29 26.57
CA LYS A 356 -30.71 -3.08 27.19
C LYS A 356 -30.78 -3.15 28.72
N ASN A 357 -31.91 -3.63 29.28
CA ASN A 357 -32.07 -3.81 30.71
C ASN A 357 -31.12 -4.90 31.23
N PHE A 358 -31.04 -6.03 30.52
CA PHE A 358 -30.13 -7.12 30.85
C PHE A 358 -28.67 -6.65 30.89
N ALA A 359 -28.24 -5.81 29.93
CA ALA A 359 -26.90 -5.25 29.89
C ALA A 359 -26.60 -4.28 31.06
N ASN A 360 -27.62 -3.66 31.65
CA ASN A 360 -27.43 -2.81 32.85
C ASN A 360 -27.24 -3.64 34.14
N GLU A 361 -27.78 -4.85 34.16
CA GLU A 361 -27.83 -5.73 35.35
C GLU A 361 -26.72 -6.79 35.33
N THR A 362 -26.03 -6.96 34.20
CA THR A 362 -25.08 -8.04 33.98
C THR A 362 -23.67 -7.49 33.81
N ASP A 363 -22.73 -7.96 34.62
CA ASP A 363 -21.32 -7.68 34.45
C ASP A 363 -20.79 -8.25 33.13
N GLY A 364 -19.84 -7.58 32.50
CA GLY A 364 -19.26 -7.99 31.21
C GLY A 364 -19.90 -7.33 30.00
N ILE A 365 -21.11 -6.81 30.15
CA ILE A 365 -21.86 -6.17 29.06
C ILE A 365 -22.04 -4.69 29.38
N VAL A 366 -21.79 -3.82 28.41
CA VAL A 366 -22.00 -2.37 28.57
C VAL A 366 -22.93 -1.85 27.48
N ASN A 367 -23.90 -1.02 27.87
CA ASN A 367 -24.76 -0.34 26.91
C ASN A 367 -24.01 0.78 26.17
N GLY A 368 -24.34 0.97 24.90
CA GLY A 368 -23.91 2.09 24.07
C GLY A 368 -25.08 2.73 23.34
N ALA A 369 -25.06 4.06 23.25
CA ALA A 369 -26.06 4.85 22.55
C ALA A 369 -25.48 5.54 21.33
N MET A 370 -26.11 5.41 20.15
CA MET A 370 -25.88 6.31 19.03
C MET A 370 -26.59 7.64 19.29
N LEU A 371 -25.82 8.73 19.31
CA LEU A 371 -26.33 10.05 19.67
C LEU A 371 -27.13 10.68 18.52
N TYR A 372 -28.16 11.43 18.92
CA TYR A 372 -29.10 12.11 18.03
C TYR A 372 -29.32 13.54 18.48
N ASP A 373 -29.27 14.51 17.55
CA ASP A 373 -29.58 15.90 17.82
C ASP A 373 -31.10 16.12 17.71
N ARG A 374 -31.75 16.40 18.82
CA ARG A 374 -33.20 16.64 18.86
C ARG A 374 -33.60 17.98 18.24
N ASN A 375 -32.75 19.00 18.34
CA ASN A 375 -33.10 20.32 17.83
C ASN A 375 -33.05 20.35 16.30
N LEU A 376 -31.98 19.73 15.73
CA LEU A 376 -31.81 19.59 14.29
C LEU A 376 -32.48 18.34 13.74
N MET A 377 -32.98 17.45 14.61
CA MET A 377 -33.60 16.17 14.25
C MET A 377 -32.71 15.37 13.30
N GLN A 378 -31.41 15.25 13.63
CA GLN A 378 -30.38 14.59 12.82
C GLN A 378 -29.50 13.66 13.66
N PRO A 379 -29.07 12.52 13.07
CA PRO A 379 -28.09 11.66 13.72
C PRO A 379 -26.73 12.36 13.82
N LEU A 380 -26.06 12.22 14.93
CA LEU A 380 -24.71 12.75 15.16
C LEU A 380 -23.64 11.72 14.79
N PHE A 381 -24.00 10.48 14.55
CA PHE A 381 -23.11 9.36 14.25
C PHE A 381 -22.02 9.15 15.32
N GLN A 382 -22.24 9.62 16.53
CA GLN A 382 -21.32 9.49 17.67
C GLN A 382 -21.82 8.43 18.63
N LEU A 383 -20.91 7.56 19.11
CA LEU A 383 -21.17 6.56 20.11
C LEU A 383 -20.93 7.11 21.52
N SER A 384 -21.87 6.91 22.43
CA SER A 384 -21.73 7.15 23.87
C SER A 384 -21.83 5.84 24.62
N ILE A 385 -20.76 5.42 25.29
CA ILE A 385 -20.70 4.15 26.03
C ILE A 385 -21.22 4.34 27.47
N GLY A 386 -21.96 3.38 27.98
CA GLY A 386 -22.45 3.26 29.35
C GLY A 386 -23.85 3.82 29.59
N THR A 387 -24.60 4.10 28.52
CA THR A 387 -26.02 4.47 28.57
C THR A 387 -26.74 3.79 27.40
N PRO A 388 -27.96 3.23 27.59
CA PRO A 388 -28.77 2.73 26.49
C PRO A 388 -29.28 3.88 25.62
N GLY A 389 -29.41 3.64 24.29
CA GLY A 389 -29.97 4.61 23.35
C GLY A 389 -31.49 4.50 23.20
N SER A 390 -32.15 5.63 22.92
CA SER A 390 -33.55 5.70 22.50
C SER A 390 -33.69 5.44 21.00
N SER A 391 -34.85 4.92 20.58
CA SER A 391 -35.18 4.74 19.16
C SER A 391 -35.57 6.04 18.46
N PHE A 392 -35.98 7.08 19.20
CA PHE A 392 -36.51 8.34 18.70
C PHE A 392 -37.68 8.20 17.71
N ALA A 393 -38.43 7.10 17.81
CA ALA A 393 -39.49 6.77 16.85
C ALA A 393 -40.58 7.85 16.81
N ILE A 394 -41.01 8.35 17.96
CA ILE A 394 -42.04 9.40 18.07
C ILE A 394 -41.53 10.73 17.46
N GLU A 395 -40.31 11.14 17.75
CA GLU A 395 -39.71 12.34 17.21
C GLU A 395 -39.54 12.26 15.68
N ILE A 396 -39.14 11.09 15.19
CA ILE A 396 -39.03 10.85 13.74
C ILE A 396 -40.42 10.90 13.08
N ALA A 397 -41.45 10.29 13.69
CA ALA A 397 -42.81 10.34 13.19
C ALA A 397 -43.34 11.79 13.09
N ARG A 398 -43.05 12.63 14.11
CA ARG A 398 -43.38 14.07 14.05
C ARG A 398 -42.67 14.79 12.93
N LYS A 399 -41.39 14.50 12.70
CA LYS A 399 -40.57 15.12 11.64
C LYS A 399 -41.08 14.77 10.24
N ILE A 400 -41.53 13.54 10.04
CA ILE A 400 -42.07 13.07 8.75
C ILE A 400 -43.47 13.66 8.49
N GLY A 401 -44.12 14.22 9.52
CA GLY A 401 -45.44 14.84 9.39
C GLY A 401 -46.63 13.92 9.64
N VAL A 402 -46.44 12.86 10.46
CA VAL A 402 -47.54 12.03 10.94
C VAL A 402 -48.50 12.93 11.75
N PRO A 403 -49.84 12.85 11.56
CA PRO A 403 -50.83 13.67 12.26
C PRO A 403 -50.67 13.58 13.78
N SER A 404 -50.87 14.73 14.44
CA SER A 404 -50.64 14.85 15.90
C SER A 404 -51.58 13.99 16.75
N ASP A 405 -52.82 13.76 16.28
CA ASP A 405 -53.77 12.88 16.91
C ASP A 405 -53.31 11.43 16.92
N VAL A 406 -52.72 10.94 15.81
CA VAL A 406 -52.15 9.58 15.70
C VAL A 406 -50.94 9.45 16.63
N ILE A 407 -50.11 10.48 16.70
CA ILE A 407 -48.92 10.48 17.61
C ILE A 407 -49.37 10.47 19.07
N SER A 408 -50.35 11.32 19.45
CA SER A 408 -50.87 11.37 20.81
C SER A 408 -51.50 10.04 21.21
N TYR A 409 -52.26 9.41 20.33
CA TYR A 409 -52.81 8.09 20.58
C TYR A 409 -51.74 7.00 20.76
N ALA A 410 -50.66 7.06 19.95
CA ALA A 410 -49.55 6.15 20.13
C ALA A 410 -48.80 6.37 21.46
N GLU A 411 -48.65 7.65 21.89
CA GLU A 411 -48.07 8.01 23.19
C GLU A 411 -48.92 7.48 24.35
N ASP A 412 -50.26 7.53 24.25
CA ASP A 412 -51.18 6.98 25.25
C ASP A 412 -51.09 5.44 25.37
N ILE A 413 -50.96 4.76 24.21
CA ILE A 413 -50.79 3.28 24.21
C ILE A 413 -49.46 2.87 24.87
N VAL A 414 -48.37 3.58 24.58
CA VAL A 414 -47.04 3.27 25.15
C VAL A 414 -46.95 3.57 26.63
N GLY A 415 -47.71 4.54 27.10
CA GLY A 415 -47.77 4.98 28.50
C GLY A 415 -46.74 6.06 28.85
N SER A 416 -47.19 6.96 29.73
CA SER A 416 -46.38 8.16 30.15
C SER A 416 -45.09 7.79 30.84
N ASP A 417 -45.03 6.70 31.58
CA ASP A 417 -43.85 6.25 32.32
C ASP A 417 -42.71 5.83 31.41
N TYR A 418 -43.03 5.18 30.30
CA TYR A 418 -42.05 4.79 29.30
C TYR A 418 -41.45 6.00 28.59
N ILE A 419 -42.27 6.99 28.24
CA ILE A 419 -41.88 8.23 27.58
C ILE A 419 -41.01 9.09 28.52
N ASN A 420 -41.35 9.16 29.81
CA ASN A 420 -40.57 9.88 30.80
C ASN A 420 -39.24 9.21 31.08
N MET A 421 -39.18 7.91 31.14
CA MET A 421 -37.94 7.16 31.31
C MET A 421 -37.00 7.34 30.11
N ASP A 422 -37.53 7.37 28.89
CA ASP A 422 -36.75 7.65 27.68
C ASP A 422 -36.19 9.08 27.68
N LYS A 423 -36.99 10.08 28.13
CA LYS A 423 -36.53 11.47 28.32
C LYS A 423 -35.42 11.57 29.38
N TYR A 424 -35.55 10.86 30.51
CA TYR A 424 -34.56 10.87 31.59
C TYR A 424 -33.22 10.26 31.16
N LEU A 425 -33.25 9.15 30.43
CA LEU A 425 -32.07 8.52 29.86
C LEU A 425 -31.33 9.44 28.88
N LEU A 426 -32.07 10.27 28.16
CA LEU A 426 -31.53 11.23 27.20
C LEU A 426 -30.84 12.43 27.88
N ASP A 427 -31.36 12.92 28.99
CA ASP A 427 -30.72 14.00 29.74
C ASP A 427 -29.41 13.53 30.38
N ILE A 428 -29.38 12.29 30.90
CA ILE A 428 -28.14 11.65 31.38
C ILE A 428 -27.13 11.49 30.27
N ALA A 429 -27.57 11.05 29.09
CA ALA A 429 -26.69 10.88 27.92
C ALA A 429 -26.10 12.22 27.47
N ARG A 430 -26.86 13.33 27.53
CA ARG A 430 -26.40 14.69 27.21
C ARG A 430 -25.33 15.18 28.17
N ASP A 431 -25.56 15.02 29.47
CA ASP A 431 -24.61 15.45 30.49
C ASP A 431 -23.32 14.65 30.44
N ARG A 432 -23.43 13.35 30.22
CA ARG A 432 -22.29 12.46 30.02
C ARG A 432 -21.48 12.83 28.78
N ARG A 433 -22.14 13.17 27.66
CA ARG A 433 -21.49 13.68 26.44
C ARG A 433 -20.72 14.96 26.69
N TYR A 434 -21.30 15.91 27.39
CA TYR A 434 -20.62 17.17 27.76
C TYR A 434 -19.30 16.87 28.46
N TRP A 435 -19.34 15.98 29.47
CA TRP A 435 -18.14 15.59 30.19
C TRP A 435 -17.16 14.75 29.41
N GLN A 436 -17.61 13.90 28.49
CA GLN A 436 -16.74 13.13 27.60
C GLN A 436 -16.00 14.04 26.61
N ASN A 437 -16.70 14.96 25.95
CA ASN A 437 -16.08 15.95 25.08
C ASN A 437 -15.06 16.81 25.83
N LYS A 438 -15.40 17.24 27.05
CA LYS A 438 -14.49 18.00 27.90
C LYS A 438 -13.24 17.20 28.27
N ARG A 439 -13.38 15.91 28.58
CA ARG A 439 -12.24 15.02 28.84
C ARG A 439 -11.38 14.81 27.59
N GLN A 440 -12.01 14.69 26.44
CA GLN A 440 -11.30 14.52 25.15
C GLN A 440 -10.52 15.78 24.78
N ASP A 441 -11.11 16.96 24.96
CA ASP A 441 -10.43 18.24 24.77
C ASP A 441 -9.22 18.39 25.71
N VAL A 442 -9.39 18.04 26.99
CA VAL A 442 -8.30 18.06 27.96
C VAL A 442 -7.19 17.09 27.59
N ARG A 443 -7.52 15.87 27.11
CA ARG A 443 -6.53 14.90 26.62
C ARG A 443 -5.79 15.40 25.38
N LEU A 444 -6.50 16.00 24.42
CA LEU A 444 -5.90 16.61 23.24
C LEU A 444 -4.96 17.77 23.59
N GLN A 445 -5.38 18.63 24.52
CA GLN A 445 -4.55 19.72 25.01
C GLN A 445 -3.31 19.20 25.73
N ARG A 446 -3.48 18.18 26.58
CA ARG A 446 -2.37 17.53 27.28
C ARG A 446 -1.37 16.93 26.30
N LYS A 447 -1.84 16.22 25.26
CA LYS A 447 -0.96 15.64 24.23
C LYS A 447 -0.22 16.73 23.44
N LYS A 448 -0.90 17.83 23.07
CA LYS A 448 -0.23 18.98 22.44
C LYS A 448 0.84 19.58 23.34
N LEU A 449 0.57 19.63 24.65
CA LEU A 449 1.55 20.11 25.65
C LEU A 449 2.74 19.15 25.75
N GLU A 450 2.51 17.84 25.81
CA GLU A 450 3.56 16.81 25.86
C GLU A 450 4.47 16.87 24.61
N THR A 451 3.90 16.95 23.41
CA THR A 451 4.68 17.11 22.17
C THR A 451 5.45 18.44 22.11
N LEU A 452 4.88 19.51 22.69
CA LEU A 452 5.55 20.80 22.76
C LEU A 452 6.72 20.76 23.74
N VAL A 453 6.54 20.12 24.90
CA VAL A 453 7.60 19.90 25.90
C VAL A 453 8.74 19.08 25.30
N GLU A 454 8.45 17.96 24.64
CA GLU A 454 9.45 17.12 24.00
C GLU A 454 10.23 17.88 22.91
N LYS A 455 9.55 18.72 22.15
CA LYS A 455 10.20 19.61 21.18
C LYS A 455 11.12 20.62 21.85
N TYR A 456 10.66 21.29 22.92
CA TYR A 456 11.49 22.24 23.66
C TYR A 456 12.68 21.56 24.34
N GLU A 457 12.53 20.34 24.87
CA GLU A 457 13.64 19.56 25.44
C GLU A 457 14.70 19.24 24.38
N THR A 458 14.28 18.82 23.18
CA THR A 458 15.20 18.58 22.05
C THR A 458 15.89 19.85 21.58
N ASP A 459 15.18 20.98 21.50
CA ASP A 459 15.75 22.28 21.10
C ASP A 459 16.72 22.82 22.17
N ILE A 460 16.42 22.63 23.46
CA ILE A 460 17.33 22.99 24.57
C ILE A 460 18.61 22.13 24.50
N GLN A 461 18.49 20.82 24.24
CA GLN A 461 19.67 19.95 24.07
C GLN A 461 20.55 20.40 22.91
N LYS A 462 19.97 20.76 21.76
CA LYS A 462 20.72 21.32 20.61
C LYS A 462 21.44 22.63 20.99
N LEU A 463 20.72 23.55 21.62
CA LEU A 463 21.31 24.83 22.07
C LEU A 463 22.46 24.61 23.08
N VAL A 464 22.37 23.62 23.96
CA VAL A 464 23.45 23.27 24.88
C VAL A 464 24.68 22.75 24.16
N VAL A 465 24.51 21.95 23.11
CA VAL A 465 25.59 21.44 22.28
C VAL A 465 26.24 22.58 21.48
N GLU A 466 25.45 23.37 20.76
CA GLU A 466 25.94 24.55 20.01
C GLU A 466 26.68 25.54 20.91
N ARG A 467 26.14 25.84 22.09
CA ARG A 467 26.82 26.69 23.05
C ARG A 467 28.18 26.14 23.48
N ARG A 468 28.29 24.81 23.68
CA ARG A 468 29.58 24.18 24.01
C ARG A 468 30.58 24.28 22.86
N GLU A 469 30.14 24.13 21.64
CA GLU A 469 30.98 24.25 20.45
C GLU A 469 31.48 25.71 20.28
N ILE A 470 30.58 26.69 20.36
CA ILE A 470 30.96 28.12 20.29
C ILE A 470 31.95 28.49 21.39
N ILE A 471 31.76 28.04 22.64
CA ILE A 471 32.70 28.28 23.74
C ILE A 471 34.05 27.58 23.48
N LYS A 472 34.05 26.39 22.86
CA LYS A 472 35.27 25.67 22.51
C LYS A 472 36.05 26.38 21.41
N GLU A 473 35.38 26.85 20.36
CA GLU A 473 35.95 27.63 19.28
C GLU A 473 36.52 28.97 19.80
N ALA A 474 35.74 29.72 20.57
CA ALA A 474 36.20 30.97 21.17
C ALA A 474 37.42 30.79 22.10
N LYS A 475 37.49 29.67 22.84
CA LYS A 475 38.67 29.33 23.65
C LYS A 475 39.89 28.98 22.77
N SER A 476 39.67 28.31 21.62
CA SER A 476 40.72 27.97 20.68
C SER A 476 41.28 29.22 20.03
N GLU A 477 40.43 30.12 19.53
CA GLU A 477 40.81 31.40 18.97
C GLU A 477 41.57 32.29 19.97
N ALA A 478 41.07 32.40 21.20
CA ALA A 478 41.75 33.14 22.25
C ALA A 478 43.14 32.56 22.55
N LYS A 479 43.30 31.25 22.53
CA LYS A 479 44.59 30.57 22.75
C LYS A 479 45.55 30.81 21.60
N GLU A 480 45.07 30.84 20.35
CA GLU A 480 45.87 31.19 19.16
C GLU A 480 46.34 32.65 19.19
N ILE A 481 45.42 33.57 19.54
CA ILE A 481 45.76 35.01 19.68
C ILE A 481 46.81 35.19 20.79
N LEU A 482 46.64 34.56 21.94
CA LEU A 482 47.61 34.61 23.02
C LEU A 482 48.96 34.00 22.63
N SER A 483 48.97 32.92 21.88
CA SER A 483 50.18 32.28 21.34
C SER A 483 50.93 33.24 20.37
N HIS A 484 50.17 33.87 19.49
CA HIS A 484 50.72 34.87 18.51
C HIS A 484 51.30 36.11 19.24
N ILE A 485 50.56 36.59 20.26
CA ILE A 485 51.05 37.74 21.06
C ILE A 485 52.32 37.36 21.82
N ASN A 486 52.35 36.17 22.46
CA ASN A 486 53.53 35.70 23.18
C ASN A 486 54.75 35.55 22.23
N ALA A 487 54.53 34.95 21.05
CA ALA A 487 55.58 34.83 20.03
C ALA A 487 56.09 36.20 19.55
N SER A 488 55.19 37.18 19.37
CA SER A 488 55.56 38.55 19.01
C SER A 488 56.30 39.26 20.14
N ILE A 489 55.95 39.06 21.41
CA ILE A 489 56.65 39.57 22.57
C ILE A 489 58.06 38.96 22.69
N GLU A 490 58.18 37.64 22.53
CA GLU A 490 59.47 36.94 22.55
C GLU A 490 60.38 37.42 21.40
N ASN A 491 59.85 37.61 20.20
CA ASN A 491 60.61 38.17 19.07
C ASN A 491 61.05 39.62 19.36
N ALA A 492 60.18 40.45 19.93
CA ALA A 492 60.57 41.83 20.32
C ALA A 492 61.63 41.84 21.44
N ILE A 493 61.53 40.95 22.43
CA ILE A 493 62.57 40.79 23.45
C ILE A 493 63.87 40.29 22.84
N HIS A 494 63.80 39.39 21.88
CA HIS A 494 65.00 38.91 21.17
C HIS A 494 65.67 40.03 20.35
N GLU A 495 64.89 40.85 19.64
CA GLU A 495 65.41 42.03 18.93
C GLU A 495 66.03 43.03 19.88
N ILE A 496 65.39 43.37 21.01
CA ILE A 496 65.92 44.28 22.04
C ILE A 496 67.27 43.77 22.59
N LYS A 497 67.35 42.46 22.90
CA LYS A 497 68.59 41.81 23.39
C LYS A 497 69.66 41.86 22.32
N LYS A 498 69.36 41.67 21.02
CA LYS A 498 70.26 41.75 19.91
C LYS A 498 70.85 43.17 19.72
N VAL A 499 70.00 44.18 19.80
CA VAL A 499 70.42 45.61 19.75
C VAL A 499 71.22 45.99 20.98
N GLN A 500 70.92 45.45 22.19
CA GLN A 500 71.74 45.66 23.38
C GLN A 500 73.12 45.02 23.25
N ALA A 501 73.20 43.80 22.75
CA ALA A 501 74.44 43.06 22.52
C ALA A 501 75.29 43.78 21.46
N GLU A 502 74.72 44.31 20.38
CA GLU A 502 75.43 45.14 19.40
C GLU A 502 75.93 46.45 20.00
N LYS A 503 75.19 47.11 20.86
CA LYS A 503 75.66 48.34 21.56
C LYS A 503 76.85 48.02 22.51
N GLU A 504 76.80 46.92 23.21
CA GLU A 504 77.93 46.51 24.07
C GLU A 504 79.15 46.14 23.24
N ARG A 505 78.98 45.39 22.14
CA ARG A 505 80.02 45.05 21.21
C ARG A 505 80.64 46.33 20.54
N THR A 506 79.81 47.29 20.23
CA THR A 506 80.29 48.58 19.65
C THR A 506 81.03 49.39 20.73
N LYS A 507 80.63 49.34 21.97
CA LYS A 507 81.37 49.92 23.11
C LYS A 507 82.72 49.26 23.35
N GLU A 508 82.74 47.93 23.22
CA GLU A 508 83.98 47.14 23.40
C GLU A 508 84.96 47.41 22.27
N VAL A 509 84.50 47.45 20.99
CA VAL A 509 85.32 47.82 19.84
C VAL A 509 85.83 49.31 19.91
N ARG A 510 85.01 50.25 20.40
CA ARG A 510 85.46 51.61 20.64
C ARG A 510 86.52 51.66 21.74
N ARG A 511 86.40 50.93 22.85
CA ARG A 511 87.46 50.84 23.85
C ARG A 511 88.73 50.24 23.28
N GLN A 512 88.68 49.20 22.46
CA GLN A 512 89.87 48.64 21.78
C GLN A 512 90.49 49.57 20.78
N ILE A 513 89.72 50.41 20.09
CA ILE A 513 90.22 51.46 19.20
C ILE A 513 90.86 52.64 19.99
N ASP A 514 90.30 53.02 21.12
CA ASP A 514 90.85 54.04 21.99
C ASP A 514 92.12 53.57 22.71
N ASP A 515 92.24 52.32 23.05
CA ASP A 515 93.46 51.71 23.59
C ASP A 515 94.56 51.54 22.53
N LEU A 516 94.16 51.29 21.27
CA LEU A 516 95.09 51.29 20.10
C LEU A 516 95.59 52.70 19.72
N LYS A 517 94.83 53.76 20.01
CA LYS A 517 95.26 55.16 19.83
C LYS A 517 96.18 55.73 20.89
N LYS A 518 96.26 55.02 22.08
CA LYS A 518 97.14 55.41 23.18
C LYS A 518 98.47 54.61 23.20
N ARG A 519 98.67 53.69 22.23
CA ARG A 519 99.98 53.11 21.88
C ARG A 519 100.50 53.79 20.65
#